data_d5793f9d03fff8051d5b1a18372e0a50
#
_entry.id   d5793f9d03fff8051d5b1a18372e0a50
#
_cell.length_a   1.000
_cell.length_b   1.000
_cell.length_c   1.000
_cell.angle_alpha   90.00
_cell.angle_beta   90.00
_cell.angle_gamma   90.00
#
_symmetry.space_group_name_H-M   'P 1'
#
loop_
_entity.id
_entity.type
_entity.pdbx_description
1 polymer ?
#
loop_
_entity_poly.entity_id
_entity_poly.type
_entity_poly.pdbx_seq_one_letter_code
_entity_poly.pdbx_strand_id
1 'polypeptide(L)'
;MNELHEIKPREQAGRDTLERYNAQVRAASIACLSILEGKDVVRVYCEFHDDFVIEKNKLGKIAYSFVQVKTKDKLSDIWKLNDVFGILTRNSKKKPQTDEKVVNSFIGKLIQHTVNFLYLKHI
;
A
#
# COMPACT_ATOMS: atom_id res chain seq x y z
N MET A 1 24.20 -21.74 28.66
CA MET A 1 24.21 -21.73 27.19
C MET A 1 22.89 -21.11 26.77
N ASN A 2 22.90 -19.97 26.13
CA ASN A 2 21.65 -19.34 25.70
C ASN A 2 21.07 -20.14 24.55
N GLU A 3 19.81 -20.48 24.61
CA GLU A 3 19.15 -21.17 23.51
C GLU A 3 18.96 -20.24 22.29
N LEU A 4 19.00 -20.79 21.08
CA LEU A 4 18.97 -20.04 19.83
C LEU A 4 17.78 -19.06 19.72
N HIS A 5 16.65 -19.40 20.36
CA HIS A 5 15.42 -18.58 20.34
C HIS A 5 15.39 -17.50 21.41
N GLU A 6 16.31 -17.52 22.38
CA GLU A 6 16.42 -16.45 23.40
C GLU A 6 17.19 -15.24 22.85
N ILE A 7 17.99 -15.44 21.80
CA ILE A 7 18.79 -14.40 21.17
C ILE A 7 17.99 -13.82 19.99
N LYS A 8 17.72 -12.51 20.04
CA LYS A 8 17.07 -11.82 18.93
C LYS A 8 17.92 -11.95 17.66
N PRO A 9 17.31 -12.35 16.52
CA PRO A 9 18.02 -12.43 15.24
C PRO A 9 18.72 -11.11 14.90
N ARG A 10 19.95 -11.20 14.41
CA ARG A 10 20.76 -10.03 14.05
C ARG A 10 20.17 -9.26 12.87
N GLU A 11 19.52 -9.98 11.94
CA GLU A 11 18.88 -9.41 10.76
C GLU A 11 17.37 -9.61 10.83
N GLN A 12 16.65 -8.54 11.09
CA GLN A 12 15.19 -8.53 11.12
C GLN A 12 14.59 -8.07 9.77
N ALA A 13 15.35 -7.29 8.97
CA ALA A 13 14.87 -6.65 7.74
C ALA A 13 14.26 -7.63 6.72
N GLY A 14 14.85 -8.81 6.57
CA GLY A 14 14.31 -9.84 5.66
C GLY A 14 12.96 -10.39 6.11
N ARG A 15 12.77 -10.57 7.42
CA ARG A 15 11.49 -11.03 7.97
C ARG A 15 10.40 -9.98 7.81
N ASP A 16 10.73 -8.72 8.11
CA ASP A 16 9.79 -7.58 7.97
C ASP A 16 9.37 -7.41 6.51
N THR A 17 10.29 -7.58 5.58
CA THR A 17 9.99 -7.55 4.13
C THR A 17 9.05 -8.69 3.74
N LEU A 18 9.31 -9.91 4.21
CA LEU A 18 8.47 -11.07 3.94
C LEU A 18 7.05 -10.91 4.53
N GLU A 19 6.94 -10.39 5.75
CA GLU A 19 5.64 -10.11 6.38
C GLU A 19 4.83 -9.08 5.59
N ARG A 20 5.47 -8.01 5.13
CA ARG A 20 4.85 -6.99 4.27
C ARG A 20 4.36 -7.58 2.96
N TYR A 21 5.19 -8.38 2.31
CA TYR A 21 4.84 -9.06 1.07
C TYR A 21 3.66 -10.03 1.28
N ASN A 22 3.68 -10.82 2.33
CA ASN A 22 2.58 -11.72 2.69
C ASN A 22 1.28 -10.96 2.95
N ALA A 23 1.33 -9.78 3.56
CA ALA A 23 0.15 -8.94 3.75
C ALA A 23 -0.45 -8.47 2.42
N GLN A 24 0.41 -8.08 1.46
CA GLN A 24 -0.02 -7.70 0.11
C GLN A 24 -0.68 -8.88 -0.62
N VAL A 25 -0.06 -10.05 -0.59
CA VAL A 25 -0.59 -11.28 -1.21
C VAL A 25 -1.94 -11.65 -0.61
N ARG A 26 -2.10 -11.58 0.70
CA ARG A 26 -3.38 -11.85 1.38
C ARG A 26 -4.47 -10.86 0.94
N ALA A 27 -4.15 -9.57 0.90
CA ALA A 27 -5.09 -8.54 0.48
C ALA A 27 -5.51 -8.72 -0.99
N ALA A 28 -4.56 -9.00 -1.88
CA ALA A 28 -4.84 -9.30 -3.29
C ALA A 28 -5.68 -10.57 -3.45
N SER A 29 -5.42 -11.61 -2.67
CA SER A 29 -6.20 -12.86 -2.68
C SER A 29 -7.65 -12.62 -2.26
N ILE A 30 -7.88 -11.79 -1.24
CA ILE A 30 -9.24 -11.39 -0.84
C ILE A 30 -9.94 -10.65 -1.98
N ALA A 31 -9.24 -9.74 -2.68
CA ALA A 31 -9.80 -9.05 -3.85
C ALA A 31 -10.14 -10.02 -4.98
N CYS A 32 -9.33 -11.06 -5.20
CA CYS A 32 -9.61 -12.10 -6.20
C CYS A 32 -10.89 -12.89 -5.90
N LEU A 33 -11.26 -13.10 -4.62
CA LEU A 33 -12.51 -13.76 -4.27
C LEU A 33 -13.73 -13.01 -4.79
N SER A 34 -13.64 -11.69 -4.96
CA SER A 34 -14.72 -10.89 -5.55
C SER A 34 -15.02 -11.25 -7.01
N ILE A 35 -14.06 -11.82 -7.75
CA ILE A 35 -14.26 -12.35 -9.10
C ILE A 35 -15.18 -13.57 -9.04
N LEU A 36 -14.93 -14.48 -8.09
CA LEU A 36 -15.71 -15.69 -7.90
C LEU A 36 -17.13 -15.40 -7.41
N GLU A 37 -17.32 -14.31 -6.68
CA GLU A 37 -18.64 -13.87 -6.21
C GLU A 37 -19.47 -13.20 -7.31
N GLY A 38 -18.97 -13.11 -8.54
CA GLY A 38 -19.67 -12.46 -9.65
C GLY A 38 -19.82 -10.94 -9.50
N LYS A 39 -18.97 -10.31 -8.68
CA LYS A 39 -18.88 -8.85 -8.57
C LYS A 39 -18.22 -8.26 -9.81
N ASP A 40 -18.32 -6.93 -9.97
CA ASP A 40 -17.76 -6.19 -11.11
C ASP A 40 -16.24 -6.34 -11.32
N VAL A 41 -15.55 -7.08 -10.46
CA VAL A 41 -14.10 -7.31 -10.54
C VAL A 41 -13.80 -8.31 -11.66
N VAL A 42 -12.97 -7.89 -12.61
CA VAL A 42 -12.58 -8.69 -13.77
C VAL A 42 -11.19 -9.27 -13.59
N ARG A 43 -10.28 -8.48 -13.00
CA ARG A 43 -8.86 -8.84 -12.89
C ARG A 43 -8.19 -8.15 -11.71
N VAL A 44 -7.20 -8.82 -11.14
CA VAL A 44 -6.31 -8.27 -10.11
C VAL A 44 -4.88 -8.40 -10.63
N TYR A 45 -4.16 -7.28 -10.70
CA TYR A 45 -2.76 -7.22 -11.08
C TYR A 45 -1.92 -7.05 -9.82
N CYS A 46 -1.02 -7.98 -9.54
CA CYS A 46 -0.08 -7.88 -8.42
C CYS A 46 1.22 -7.23 -8.89
N GLU A 47 1.87 -6.45 -8.02
CA GLU A 47 3.14 -5.77 -8.29
C GLU A 47 3.13 -4.96 -9.60
N PHE A 48 2.03 -4.26 -9.84
CA PHE A 48 1.84 -3.49 -11.07
C PHE A 48 1.32 -2.09 -10.75
N HIS A 49 2.15 -1.08 -10.93
CA HIS A 49 1.96 0.34 -10.61
C HIS A 49 1.79 0.66 -9.12
N ASP A 50 1.33 -0.28 -8.32
CA ASP A 50 1.20 -0.22 -6.87
C ASP A 50 1.28 -1.65 -6.30
N ASP A 51 1.01 -1.83 -5.00
CA ASP A 51 1.05 -3.18 -4.40
C ASP A 51 0.13 -4.14 -5.17
N PHE A 52 -1.08 -3.70 -5.50
CA PHE A 52 -1.90 -4.35 -6.52
C PHE A 52 -2.97 -3.41 -7.10
N VAL A 53 -3.47 -3.75 -8.28
CA VAL A 53 -4.51 -2.99 -8.99
C VAL A 53 -5.70 -3.89 -9.27
N ILE A 54 -6.90 -3.40 -9.00
CA ILE A 54 -8.15 -4.10 -9.28
C ILE A 54 -8.79 -3.47 -10.52
N GLU A 55 -8.98 -4.26 -11.56
CA GLU A 55 -9.76 -3.89 -12.74
C GLU A 55 -11.23 -4.27 -12.53
N LYS A 56 -12.12 -3.32 -12.74
CA LYS A 56 -13.56 -3.48 -12.63
C LYS A 56 -14.23 -3.14 -13.93
N ASN A 57 -15.26 -3.89 -14.28
CA ASN A 57 -16.14 -3.57 -15.41
C ASN A 57 -17.54 -3.27 -14.86
N LYS A 58 -17.93 -2.00 -14.91
CA LYS A 58 -19.28 -1.56 -14.54
C LYS A 58 -20.03 -1.14 -15.81
N LEU A 59 -21.01 -1.94 -16.22
CA LEU A 59 -21.87 -1.63 -17.36
C LEU A 59 -21.07 -1.29 -18.64
N GLY A 60 -20.03 -2.07 -18.91
CA GLY A 60 -19.17 -1.87 -20.08
C GLY A 60 -18.07 -0.80 -19.91
N LYS A 61 -18.00 -0.14 -18.75
CA LYS A 61 -16.94 0.84 -18.44
C LYS A 61 -15.87 0.21 -17.57
N ILE A 62 -14.62 0.27 -18.03
CA ILE A 62 -13.46 -0.19 -17.27
C ILE A 62 -13.05 0.88 -16.25
N ALA A 63 -12.85 0.46 -15.02
CA ALA A 63 -12.33 1.28 -13.94
C ALA A 63 -11.21 0.55 -13.21
N TYR A 64 -10.20 1.29 -12.76
CA TYR A 64 -9.06 0.76 -11.99
C TYR A 64 -9.07 1.30 -10.56
N SER A 65 -8.82 0.42 -9.61
CA SER A 65 -8.61 0.79 -8.22
C SER A 65 -7.18 0.43 -7.82
N PHE A 66 -6.38 1.43 -7.46
CA PHE A 66 -5.02 1.25 -6.98
C PHE A 66 -5.04 1.00 -5.47
N VAL A 67 -4.37 -0.05 -5.02
CA VAL A 67 -4.38 -0.45 -3.62
C VAL A 67 -2.95 -0.52 -3.10
N GLN A 68 -2.70 0.20 -2.02
CA GLN A 68 -1.48 0.10 -1.23
C GLN A 68 -1.78 -0.59 0.10
N VAL A 69 -0.96 -1.57 0.46
CA VAL A 69 -1.05 -2.29 1.73
C VAL A 69 0.04 -1.77 2.66
N LYS A 70 -0.36 -1.20 3.78
CA LYS A 70 0.55 -0.70 4.80
C LYS A 70 0.43 -1.52 6.06
N THR A 71 1.54 -2.08 6.49
CA THR A 71 1.67 -2.77 7.77
C THR A 71 2.42 -1.89 8.76
N LYS A 72 2.15 -2.04 10.04
CA LYS A 72 2.93 -1.44 11.13
C LYS A 72 3.65 -2.54 11.90
N ASP A 73 4.82 -2.22 12.40
CA ASP A 73 5.70 -3.17 13.10
C ASP A 73 5.12 -3.62 14.45
N LYS A 74 4.20 -2.81 15.02
CA LYS A 74 3.53 -3.12 16.29
C LYS A 74 2.01 -3.13 16.11
N LEU A 75 1.35 -4.15 16.61
CA LEU A 75 -0.11 -4.28 16.59
C LEU A 75 -0.84 -3.12 17.31
N SER A 76 -0.17 -2.48 18.28
CA SER A 76 -0.71 -1.32 19.01
C SER A 76 -0.59 0.01 18.27
N ASP A 77 0.15 0.06 17.17
CA ASP A 77 0.36 1.29 16.42
C ASP A 77 -0.84 1.63 15.54
N ILE A 78 -1.40 2.80 15.77
CA ILE A 78 -2.53 3.32 14.99
C ILE A 78 -2.00 4.27 13.91
N TRP A 79 -2.56 4.18 12.71
CA TRP A 79 -2.31 5.12 11.64
C TRP A 79 -2.92 6.48 11.99
N LYS A 80 -2.08 7.52 12.02
CA LYS A 80 -2.53 8.91 12.18
C LYS A 80 -2.66 9.56 10.81
N LEU A 81 -3.55 10.55 10.70
CA LEU A 81 -3.72 11.31 9.45
C LEU A 81 -2.40 11.91 8.95
N ASN A 82 -1.57 12.39 9.86
CA ASN A 82 -0.26 12.94 9.51
C ASN A 82 0.65 11.91 8.83
N ASP A 83 0.59 10.64 9.25
CA ASP A 83 1.37 9.55 8.62
C ASP A 83 0.86 9.27 7.20
N VAL A 84 -0.46 9.30 7.03
CA VAL A 84 -1.13 9.02 5.75
C VAL A 84 -0.84 10.14 4.72
N PHE A 85 -0.83 11.39 5.15
CA PHE A 85 -0.58 12.55 4.28
C PHE A 85 0.89 12.98 4.22
N GLY A 86 1.79 12.34 4.95
CA GLY A 86 3.20 12.72 5.00
C GLY A 86 3.46 14.08 5.66
N ILE A 87 2.57 14.50 6.56
CA ILE A 87 2.66 15.77 7.27
C ILE A 87 3.48 15.57 8.55
N LEU A 88 4.50 16.38 8.75
CA LEU A 88 5.29 16.35 9.98
C LEU A 88 4.56 17.08 11.10
N THR A 89 4.53 16.45 12.28
CA THR A 89 4.02 17.12 13.49
C THR A 89 4.99 18.21 13.94
N ARG A 90 4.45 19.31 14.48
CA ARG A 90 5.22 20.49 14.94
C ARG A 90 6.40 20.19 15.86
N ASN A 91 6.38 19.05 16.53
CA ASN A 91 7.43 18.66 17.49
C ASN A 91 8.66 17.99 16.87
N SER A 92 8.66 17.73 15.57
CA SER A 92 9.85 17.18 14.88
C SER A 92 10.82 18.31 14.51
N LYS A 93 11.50 18.87 15.49
CA LYS A 93 12.52 19.94 15.33
C LYS A 93 13.68 19.58 14.39
N LYS A 94 13.76 18.34 13.90
CA LYS A 94 14.94 17.83 13.17
C LYS A 94 14.76 17.68 11.66
N LYS A 95 13.54 17.80 11.11
CA LYS A 95 13.34 17.66 9.65
C LYS A 95 12.26 18.64 9.16
N PRO A 96 12.60 19.54 8.23
CA PRO A 96 11.62 20.46 7.66
C PRO A 96 10.55 19.70 6.86
N GLN A 97 9.34 20.25 6.82
CA GLN A 97 8.31 19.80 5.90
C GLN A 97 8.76 20.12 4.48
N THR A 98 8.66 19.16 3.57
CA THR A 98 8.96 19.33 2.14
C THR A 98 7.79 18.83 1.31
N ASP A 99 7.58 19.41 0.14
CA ASP A 99 6.54 18.96 -0.80
C ASP A 99 6.77 17.51 -1.22
N GLU A 100 8.03 17.10 -1.33
CA GLU A 100 8.42 15.73 -1.63
C GLU A 100 7.87 14.72 -0.62
N LYS A 101 7.79 15.07 0.67
CA LYS A 101 7.22 14.18 1.68
C LYS A 101 5.72 13.98 1.50
N VAL A 102 5.01 15.02 1.07
CA VAL A 102 3.58 14.93 0.77
C VAL A 102 3.36 14.10 -0.49
N VAL A 103 4.12 14.37 -1.54
CA VAL A 103 4.06 13.64 -2.82
C VAL A 103 4.39 12.15 -2.64
N ASN A 104 5.40 11.82 -1.83
CA ASN A 104 5.80 10.45 -1.53
C ASN A 104 4.99 9.80 -0.39
N SER A 105 4.00 10.50 0.16
CA SER A 105 3.10 9.94 1.16
C SER A 105 2.17 8.88 0.57
N PHE A 106 1.46 8.18 1.44
CA PHE A 106 0.46 7.20 1.03
C PHE A 106 -0.59 7.82 0.08
N ILE A 107 -1.18 8.93 0.46
CA ILE A 107 -2.18 9.63 -0.36
C ILE A 107 -1.54 10.26 -1.61
N GLY A 108 -0.36 10.85 -1.49
CA GLY A 108 0.33 11.48 -2.61
C GLY A 108 0.57 10.51 -3.77
N LYS A 109 1.02 9.30 -3.48
CA LYS A 109 1.22 8.25 -4.48
C LYS A 109 -0.09 7.82 -5.15
N LEU A 110 -1.16 7.64 -4.38
CA LEU A 110 -2.47 7.28 -4.93
C LEU A 110 -3.02 8.38 -5.85
N ILE A 111 -2.83 9.65 -5.50
CA ILE A 111 -3.21 10.78 -6.36
C ILE A 111 -2.40 10.78 -7.64
N GLN A 112 -1.08 10.56 -7.61
CA GLN A 112 -0.24 10.49 -8.80
C GLN A 112 -0.72 9.40 -9.77
N HIS A 113 -1.06 8.21 -9.28
CA HIS A 113 -1.63 7.16 -10.12
C HIS A 113 -2.93 7.61 -10.78
N THR A 114 -3.83 8.23 -10.03
CA THR A 114 -5.10 8.73 -10.56
C THR A 114 -4.87 9.75 -11.69
N VAL A 115 -3.98 10.70 -11.47
CA VAL A 115 -3.65 11.74 -12.47
C VAL A 115 -3.04 11.11 -13.73
N ASN A 116 -2.07 10.23 -13.58
CA ASN A 116 -1.41 9.57 -14.72
C ASN A 116 -2.40 8.79 -15.59
N PHE A 117 -3.37 8.11 -14.97
CA PHE A 117 -4.37 7.35 -15.72
C PHE A 117 -5.50 8.19 -16.31
N LEU A 118 -5.78 9.36 -15.75
CA LEU A 118 -6.72 10.31 -16.37
C LEU A 118 -6.16 10.90 -17.67
N TYR A 119 -4.87 11.18 -17.72
CA TYR A 119 -4.21 11.72 -18.92
C TYR A 119 -4.12 10.68 -20.06
N LEU A 120 -4.01 9.39 -19.76
CA LEU A 120 -3.95 8.34 -20.79
C LEU A 120 -5.29 8.09 -21.50
N LYS A 121 -6.41 8.58 -21.00
CA LYS A 121 -7.73 8.46 -21.64
C LYS A 121 -7.99 9.50 -22.74
N HIS A 122 -7.08 10.45 -22.93
CA HIS A 122 -7.25 11.54 -23.89
C HIS A 122 -6.22 11.51 -25.04
N ILE A 123 -5.49 10.41 -25.18
CA ILE A 123 -4.66 10.09 -26.33
C ILE A 123 -5.30 8.89 -27.07
#